data_f8d19838353d2efc90279589c66aca6c
#
_entry.id   f8d19838353d2efc90279589c66aca6c
#
_cell.length_a   1.000
_cell.length_b   1.000
_cell.length_c   1.000
_cell.angle_alpha   90.00
_cell.angle_beta   90.00
_cell.angle_gamma   90.00
#
_symmetry.space_group_name_H-M   'P 1'
#
loop_
_entity.id
_entity.type
_entity.pdbx_description
1 polymer ?
#
loop_
_entity_poly.entity_id
_entity_poly.type
_entity_poly.pdbx_seq_one_letter_code
_entity_poly.pdbx_strand_id
1 'polypeptide(L)'
;ARIKGLDLLGTGDFTHPKWLAELKNELKEDGSGILTSKSGFHFVLQGEISNIYTQDGKSRRVHTLLLARNFEIVEQINAALLKKGRLDYDGRPIFGFSCIELVEMMKSIDDDIEIIPAHAWTPWYGIFGSMSGFDSVEECFREYSHKIHAIETGLSSDPAMNWRLSKLDKYTLLSSSDAHSFWPWRLGR
;
A
#
# COMPACT_ATOMS: atom_id res chain seq x y z
N ALA A 1 16.71 -8.56 7.30
CA ALA A 1 16.34 -8.82 5.91
C ALA A 1 17.29 -9.83 5.25
N ARG A 2 18.56 -9.52 5.03
CA ARG A 2 19.54 -10.40 4.33
C ARG A 2 19.61 -11.82 4.89
N ILE A 3 19.64 -11.99 6.22
CA ILE A 3 19.67 -13.32 6.88
C ILE A 3 18.43 -14.15 6.51
N LYS A 4 17.33 -13.51 6.16
CA LYS A 4 16.08 -14.17 5.74
C LYS A 4 15.95 -14.32 4.23
N GLY A 5 16.98 -13.97 3.48
CA GLY A 5 16.98 -14.05 2.01
C GLY A 5 16.13 -12.96 1.33
N LEU A 6 15.93 -11.82 2.00
CA LEU A 6 15.22 -10.69 1.41
C LEU A 6 16.22 -9.74 0.76
N ASP A 7 15.96 -9.35 -0.48
CA ASP A 7 16.78 -8.43 -1.27
C ASP A 7 16.18 -7.03 -1.35
N LEU A 8 14.87 -6.91 -1.15
CA LEU A 8 14.11 -5.66 -1.25
C LEU A 8 13.07 -5.59 -0.14
N LEU A 9 12.90 -4.40 0.46
CA LEU A 9 11.84 -4.12 1.45
C LEU A 9 11.08 -2.84 1.09
N GLY A 10 9.78 -2.81 1.39
CA GLY A 10 9.06 -1.55 1.54
C GLY A 10 9.48 -0.81 2.79
N THR A 11 9.55 0.53 2.72
CA THR A 11 9.91 1.36 3.87
C THR A 11 8.82 1.37 4.95
N GLY A 12 7.57 1.14 4.56
CA GLY A 12 6.41 1.43 5.40
C GLY A 12 6.27 2.94 5.67
N ASP A 13 5.11 3.33 6.07
CA ASP A 13 4.76 4.58 6.79
C ASP A 13 5.35 5.89 6.25
N PHE A 14 5.65 6.01 4.95
CA PHE A 14 6.24 7.22 4.38
C PHE A 14 5.35 8.47 4.57
N THR A 15 4.09 8.27 4.92
CA THR A 15 3.17 9.37 5.23
C THR A 15 3.48 10.05 6.54
N HIS A 16 4.09 9.35 7.50
CA HIS A 16 4.39 9.91 8.81
C HIS A 16 5.61 10.86 8.75
N PRO A 17 5.48 12.15 9.16
CA PRO A 17 6.52 13.16 8.91
C PRO A 17 7.87 12.86 9.56
N LYS A 18 7.88 12.27 10.77
CA LYS A 18 9.14 11.91 11.46
C LYS A 18 9.82 10.75 10.75
N TRP A 19 9.06 9.74 10.33
CA TRP A 19 9.61 8.59 9.61
C TRP A 19 10.13 9.01 8.23
N LEU A 20 9.40 9.84 7.49
CA LEU A 20 9.87 10.36 6.22
C LEU A 20 11.20 11.12 6.34
N ALA A 21 11.34 11.94 7.40
CA ALA A 21 12.60 12.63 7.66
C ALA A 21 13.76 11.66 7.92
N GLU A 22 13.53 10.58 8.65
CA GLU A 22 14.52 9.53 8.89
C GLU A 22 14.87 8.79 7.58
N LEU A 23 13.89 8.41 6.78
CA LEU A 23 14.11 7.78 5.48
C LEU A 23 15.00 8.62 4.56
N LYS A 24 14.75 9.93 4.48
CA LYS A 24 15.58 10.87 3.70
C LYS A 24 17.03 10.95 4.17
N ASN A 25 17.28 10.76 5.46
CA ASN A 25 18.63 10.77 6.01
C ASN A 25 19.37 9.43 5.77
N GLU A 26 18.65 8.31 5.71
CA GLU A 26 19.25 6.98 5.69
C GLU A 26 19.30 6.36 4.28
N LEU A 27 18.44 6.79 3.37
CA LEU A 27 18.31 6.22 2.03
C LEU A 27 18.78 7.19 0.96
N LYS A 28 19.40 6.64 -0.09
CA LYS A 28 19.84 7.38 -1.28
C LYS A 28 19.02 6.95 -2.48
N GLU A 29 18.59 7.93 -3.27
CA GLU A 29 17.95 7.76 -4.57
C GLU A 29 19.02 7.75 -5.68
N ASP A 30 18.78 6.96 -6.73
CA ASP A 30 19.59 6.92 -7.95
C ASP A 30 18.75 7.13 -9.22
N GLY A 31 17.47 7.42 -9.07
CA GLY A 31 16.52 7.62 -10.16
C GLY A 31 15.86 6.33 -10.68
N SER A 32 16.24 5.17 -10.17
CA SER A 32 15.65 3.87 -10.59
C SER A 32 14.30 3.56 -9.93
N GLY A 33 13.91 4.29 -8.89
CA GLY A 33 12.78 3.95 -8.02
C GLY A 33 13.15 3.00 -6.88
N ILE A 34 14.38 2.48 -6.87
CA ILE A 34 14.94 1.68 -5.79
C ILE A 34 15.90 2.55 -4.97
N LEU A 35 15.69 2.61 -3.67
CA LEU A 35 16.54 3.36 -2.77
C LEU A 35 17.54 2.44 -2.09
N THR A 36 18.73 2.96 -1.80
CA THR A 36 19.80 2.17 -1.17
C THR A 36 20.20 2.77 0.17
N SER A 37 20.21 1.94 1.21
CA SER A 37 20.71 2.33 2.53
C SER A 37 22.24 2.40 2.58
N LYS A 38 22.79 3.01 3.63
CA LYS A 38 24.23 3.04 3.91
C LYS A 38 24.88 1.65 3.94
N SER A 39 24.13 0.61 4.28
CA SER A 39 24.61 -0.79 4.29
C SER A 39 24.52 -1.48 2.91
N GLY A 40 24.06 -0.77 1.87
CA GLY A 40 23.84 -1.32 0.53
C GLY A 40 22.61 -2.22 0.42
N PHE A 41 21.63 -2.10 1.31
CA PHE A 41 20.35 -2.80 1.22
C PHE A 41 19.33 -1.96 0.47
N HIS A 42 18.44 -2.62 -0.30
CA HIS A 42 17.50 -1.96 -1.20
C HIS A 42 16.11 -1.80 -0.59
N PHE A 43 15.49 -0.66 -0.90
CA PHE A 43 14.14 -0.30 -0.44
C PHE A 43 13.30 0.29 -1.57
N VAL A 44 11.98 0.15 -1.44
CA VAL A 44 10.98 0.93 -2.18
C VAL A 44 10.23 1.82 -1.20
N LEU A 45 9.90 3.04 -1.60
CA LEU A 45 9.07 3.93 -0.77
C LEU A 45 7.65 3.40 -0.75
N GLN A 46 7.19 3.02 0.44
CA GLN A 46 5.88 2.42 0.68
C GLN A 46 5.17 3.15 1.80
N GLY A 47 3.87 3.36 1.65
CA GLY A 47 2.95 3.78 2.70
C GLY A 47 1.66 2.99 2.61
N GLU A 48 0.88 2.97 3.68
CA GLU A 48 -0.44 2.34 3.72
C GLU A 48 -1.50 3.37 4.11
N ILE A 49 -2.64 3.34 3.42
CA ILE A 49 -3.78 4.21 3.67
C ILE A 49 -4.96 3.37 4.11
N SER A 50 -5.67 3.81 5.15
CA SER A 50 -6.94 3.22 5.59
C SER A 50 -8.10 4.08 5.11
N ASN A 51 -8.94 3.54 4.22
CA ASN A 51 -10.17 4.17 3.75
C ASN A 51 -11.37 3.59 4.50
N ILE A 52 -12.16 4.46 5.18
CA ILE A 52 -13.39 4.08 5.89
C ILE A 52 -14.51 4.99 5.38
N TYR A 53 -15.41 4.47 4.56
CA TYR A 53 -16.41 5.26 3.87
C TYR A 53 -17.68 4.46 3.58
N THR A 54 -18.67 5.09 2.97
CA THR A 54 -19.90 4.41 2.53
C THR A 54 -19.93 4.36 1.01
N GLN A 55 -20.15 3.17 0.44
CA GLN A 55 -20.38 2.96 -0.99
C GLN A 55 -21.53 1.98 -1.17
N ASP A 56 -22.46 2.32 -2.07
CA ASP A 56 -23.67 1.53 -2.36
C ASP A 56 -24.48 1.17 -1.09
N GLY A 57 -24.56 2.14 -0.15
CA GLY A 57 -25.29 1.98 1.11
C GLY A 57 -24.64 1.09 2.15
N LYS A 58 -23.41 0.59 1.89
CA LYS A 58 -22.65 -0.27 2.81
C LYS A 58 -21.44 0.46 3.37
N SER A 59 -21.14 0.27 4.67
CA SER A 59 -19.89 0.72 5.25
C SER A 59 -18.74 -0.12 4.71
N ARG A 60 -17.75 0.55 4.10
CA ARG A 60 -16.57 -0.06 3.50
C ARG A 60 -15.33 0.32 4.27
N ARG A 61 -14.42 -0.64 4.41
CA ARG A 61 -13.11 -0.43 5.04
C ARG A 61 -12.08 -1.16 4.22
N VAL A 62 -11.14 -0.43 3.66
CA VAL A 62 -10.11 -0.98 2.78
C VAL A 62 -8.77 -0.36 3.15
N HIS A 63 -7.75 -1.19 3.29
CA HIS A 63 -6.37 -0.76 3.34
C HIS A 63 -5.74 -0.84 1.96
N THR A 64 -4.96 0.16 1.63
CA THR A 64 -4.33 0.28 0.32
C THR A 64 -2.88 0.69 0.49
N LEU A 65 -1.96 -0.11 -0.05
CA LEU A 65 -0.55 0.26 -0.15
C LEU A 65 -0.35 1.24 -1.31
N LEU A 66 0.54 2.19 -1.10
CA LEU A 66 1.04 3.10 -2.11
C LEU A 66 2.54 2.87 -2.26
N LEU A 67 3.01 2.67 -3.50
CA LEU A 67 4.43 2.71 -3.83
C LEU A 67 4.73 3.97 -4.63
N ALA A 68 5.81 4.66 -4.26
CA ALA A 68 6.27 5.86 -4.94
C ALA A 68 7.74 5.71 -5.35
N ARG A 69 8.10 6.28 -6.50
CA ARG A 69 9.45 6.12 -7.09
C ARG A 69 10.53 6.98 -6.44
N ASN A 70 10.16 8.08 -5.78
CA ASN A 70 11.12 9.02 -5.18
C ASN A 70 10.47 9.84 -4.06
N PHE A 71 11.29 10.54 -3.28
CA PHE A 71 10.83 11.38 -2.18
C PHE A 71 10.02 12.59 -2.63
N GLU A 72 10.28 13.14 -3.81
CA GLU A 72 9.50 14.25 -4.35
C GLU A 72 8.03 13.86 -4.52
N ILE A 73 7.76 12.68 -5.10
CA ILE A 73 6.40 12.15 -5.24
C ILE A 73 5.77 11.89 -3.87
N VAL A 74 6.52 11.33 -2.91
CA VAL A 74 6.02 11.14 -1.54
C VAL A 74 5.62 12.46 -0.89
N GLU A 75 6.39 13.53 -1.09
CA GLU A 75 6.03 14.86 -0.57
C GLU A 75 4.73 15.39 -1.20
N GLN A 76 4.55 15.20 -2.50
CA GLN A 76 3.30 15.58 -3.18
C GLN A 76 2.11 14.76 -2.69
N ILE A 77 2.27 13.44 -2.50
CA ILE A 77 1.26 12.57 -1.89
C ILE A 77 0.88 13.11 -0.50
N ASN A 78 1.88 13.35 0.35
CA ASN A 78 1.64 13.83 1.71
C ASN A 78 0.99 15.22 1.73
N ALA A 79 1.37 16.12 0.83
CA ALA A 79 0.74 17.44 0.69
C ALA A 79 -0.74 17.33 0.24
N ALA A 80 -1.08 16.37 -0.59
CA ALA A 80 -2.47 16.11 -1.00
C ALA A 80 -3.28 15.50 0.15
N LEU A 81 -2.73 14.50 0.84
CA LEU A 81 -3.39 13.83 1.97
C LEU A 81 -3.59 14.78 3.16
N LEU A 82 -2.64 15.68 3.45
CA LEU A 82 -2.76 16.68 4.52
C LEU A 82 -3.98 17.61 4.34
N LYS A 83 -4.43 17.84 3.11
CA LYS A 83 -5.67 18.61 2.85
C LYS A 83 -6.94 17.85 3.25
N LYS A 84 -6.84 16.54 3.44
CA LYS A 84 -7.94 15.64 3.80
C LYS A 84 -7.91 15.19 5.26
N GLY A 85 -6.75 15.22 5.91
CA GLY A 85 -6.60 14.78 7.30
C GLY A 85 -5.18 14.85 7.82
N ARG A 86 -4.97 14.31 9.03
CA ARG A 86 -3.67 14.31 9.72
C ARG A 86 -2.82 13.11 9.30
N LEU A 87 -1.50 13.30 9.31
CA LEU A 87 -0.51 12.26 9.01
C LEU A 87 0.46 11.97 10.19
N ASP A 88 0.29 12.65 11.33
CA ASP A 88 1.27 12.67 12.42
C ASP A 88 0.88 11.86 13.66
N TYR A 89 -0.16 11.00 13.57
CA TYR A 89 -0.67 10.25 14.72
C TYR A 89 -0.48 8.72 14.61
N ASP A 90 -0.32 8.22 13.40
CA ASP A 90 -0.11 6.80 13.09
C ASP A 90 0.66 6.68 11.79
N GLY A 91 1.36 5.57 11.58
CA GLY A 91 2.04 5.26 10.30
C GLY A 91 1.07 5.03 9.16
N ARG A 92 -0.15 4.56 9.46
CA ARG A 92 -1.24 4.34 8.52
C ARG A 92 -2.39 5.32 8.78
N PRO A 93 -2.45 6.46 8.08
CA PRO A 93 -3.51 7.44 8.28
C PRO A 93 -4.87 6.93 7.80
N ILE A 94 -5.94 7.37 8.50
CA ILE A 94 -7.32 6.97 8.23
C ILE A 94 -8.06 8.13 7.59
N PHE A 95 -8.78 7.84 6.50
CA PHE A 95 -9.55 8.83 5.76
C PHE A 95 -10.98 8.38 5.47
N GLY A 96 -11.88 9.35 5.39
CA GLY A 96 -13.29 9.14 5.06
C GLY A 96 -13.63 9.19 3.56
N PHE A 97 -12.66 9.43 2.68
CA PHE A 97 -12.88 9.42 1.25
C PHE A 97 -12.79 7.99 0.67
N SER A 98 -13.38 7.78 -0.51
CA SER A 98 -13.46 6.48 -1.16
C SER A 98 -12.12 6.01 -1.76
N CYS A 99 -12.02 4.71 -2.04
CA CYS A 99 -10.89 4.17 -2.80
C CYS A 99 -10.81 4.78 -4.22
N ILE A 100 -11.93 5.16 -4.82
CA ILE A 100 -12.00 5.87 -6.11
C ILE A 100 -11.28 7.22 -5.99
N GLU A 101 -11.65 8.05 -5.01
CA GLU A 101 -11.00 9.34 -4.75
C GLU A 101 -9.51 9.19 -4.44
N LEU A 102 -9.10 8.09 -3.78
CA LEU A 102 -7.68 7.81 -3.56
C LEU A 102 -6.95 7.63 -4.89
N VAL A 103 -7.48 6.80 -5.79
CA VAL A 103 -6.86 6.58 -7.11
C VAL A 103 -6.80 7.86 -7.92
N GLU A 104 -7.89 8.63 -7.99
CA GLU A 104 -7.91 9.94 -8.67
C GLU A 104 -6.82 10.87 -8.14
N MET A 105 -6.73 10.99 -6.82
CA MET A 105 -5.72 11.84 -6.17
C MET A 105 -4.30 11.38 -6.51
N MET A 106 -4.01 10.09 -6.36
CA MET A 106 -2.66 9.55 -6.61
C MET A 106 -2.26 9.69 -8.08
N LYS A 107 -3.15 9.32 -9.00
CA LYS A 107 -2.88 9.40 -10.44
C LYS A 107 -2.83 10.84 -10.98
N SER A 108 -3.44 11.81 -10.29
CA SER A 108 -3.27 13.23 -10.61
C SER A 108 -1.88 13.77 -10.21
N ILE A 109 -1.17 13.10 -9.30
CA ILE A 109 0.19 13.46 -8.88
C ILE A 109 1.21 12.81 -9.81
N ASP A 110 1.13 11.49 -9.98
CA ASP A 110 2.02 10.72 -10.83
C ASP A 110 1.33 9.40 -11.25
N ASP A 111 1.30 9.13 -12.55
CA ASP A 111 0.65 7.91 -13.07
C ASP A 111 1.41 6.63 -12.71
N ASP A 112 2.69 6.75 -12.32
CA ASP A 112 3.54 5.63 -11.88
C ASP A 112 3.37 5.24 -10.39
N ILE A 113 2.55 5.97 -9.61
CA ILE A 113 2.22 5.56 -8.26
C ILE A 113 1.46 4.24 -8.32
N GLU A 114 2.01 3.16 -7.76
CA GLU A 114 1.30 1.90 -7.66
C GLU A 114 0.36 1.89 -6.44
N ILE A 115 -0.85 1.43 -6.70
CA ILE A 115 -1.97 1.39 -5.74
C ILE A 115 -2.39 -0.06 -5.60
N ILE A 116 -2.18 -0.63 -4.41
CA ILE A 116 -2.25 -2.08 -4.20
C ILE A 116 -3.17 -2.35 -3.00
N PRO A 117 -4.34 -2.99 -3.20
CA PRO A 117 -5.15 -3.46 -2.07
C PRO A 117 -4.34 -4.36 -1.15
N ALA A 118 -4.22 -3.95 0.12
CA ALA A 118 -3.45 -4.67 1.13
C ALA A 118 -4.21 -5.90 1.63
N HIS A 119 -3.48 -6.97 2.03
CA HIS A 119 -4.01 -8.18 2.68
C HIS A 119 -5.45 -8.51 2.23
N ALA A 120 -5.61 -8.76 0.93
CA ALA A 120 -6.88 -8.72 0.19
C ALA A 120 -8.02 -9.54 0.80
N TRP A 121 -7.73 -10.63 1.53
CA TRP A 121 -8.69 -11.58 2.07
C TRP A 121 -8.91 -11.48 3.60
N THR A 122 -8.33 -10.49 4.27
CA THR A 122 -8.66 -10.29 5.70
C THR A 122 -10.14 -9.90 5.83
N PRO A 123 -10.88 -10.43 6.83
CA PRO A 123 -12.32 -10.16 6.99
C PRO A 123 -12.65 -8.67 7.10
N TRP A 124 -11.82 -7.92 7.80
CA TRP A 124 -11.85 -6.47 7.90
C TRP A 124 -10.69 -5.85 7.13
N TYR A 125 -10.92 -4.73 6.49
CA TYR A 125 -9.95 -3.91 5.75
C TYR A 125 -9.35 -4.57 4.50
N GLY A 126 -9.62 -5.85 4.22
CA GLY A 126 -9.28 -6.48 2.95
C GLY A 126 -10.31 -6.11 1.88
N ILE A 127 -9.84 -5.94 0.64
CA ILE A 127 -10.75 -5.61 -0.48
C ILE A 127 -11.83 -6.69 -0.70
N PHE A 128 -11.50 -7.97 -0.46
CA PHE A 128 -12.44 -9.10 -0.55
C PHE A 128 -12.94 -9.55 0.84
N GLY A 129 -12.75 -8.71 1.85
CA GLY A 129 -13.12 -9.02 3.23
C GLY A 129 -14.63 -9.19 3.42
N SER A 130 -15.03 -10.28 4.04
CA SER A 130 -16.45 -10.63 4.25
C SER A 130 -17.23 -9.62 5.09
N MET A 131 -16.53 -8.81 5.92
CA MET A 131 -17.16 -7.85 6.84
C MET A 131 -17.29 -6.44 6.26
N SER A 132 -16.37 -6.03 5.40
CA SER A 132 -16.31 -4.64 4.93
C SER A 132 -15.77 -4.47 3.52
N GLY A 133 -15.48 -5.56 2.83
CA GLY A 133 -14.92 -5.56 1.48
C GLY A 133 -15.97 -5.53 0.36
N PHE A 134 -15.53 -5.95 -0.80
CA PHE A 134 -16.26 -5.98 -2.07
C PHE A 134 -16.15 -7.37 -2.70
N ASP A 135 -17.00 -7.66 -3.68
CA ASP A 135 -16.96 -8.92 -4.41
C ASP A 135 -15.97 -8.92 -5.59
N SER A 136 -15.48 -7.73 -5.96
CA SER A 136 -14.45 -7.59 -7.00
C SER A 136 -13.68 -6.26 -6.89
N VAL A 137 -12.53 -6.19 -7.58
CA VAL A 137 -11.74 -4.95 -7.71
C VAL A 137 -12.55 -3.89 -8.48
N GLU A 138 -13.30 -4.31 -9.49
CA GLU A 138 -14.17 -3.44 -10.28
C GLU A 138 -15.29 -2.81 -9.44
N GLU A 139 -15.83 -3.54 -8.47
CA GLU A 139 -16.84 -2.98 -7.56
C GLU A 139 -16.24 -1.91 -6.66
N CYS A 140 -15.03 -2.10 -6.16
CA CYS A 140 -14.34 -1.15 -5.29
C CYS A 140 -13.90 0.12 -6.02
N PHE A 141 -13.21 -0.03 -7.16
CA PHE A 141 -12.52 1.04 -7.85
C PHE A 141 -13.25 1.59 -9.09
N ARG A 142 -14.38 0.97 -9.48
CA ARG A 142 -15.22 1.37 -10.62
C ARG A 142 -14.39 1.54 -11.91
N GLU A 143 -14.51 2.69 -12.56
CA GLU A 143 -13.79 3.04 -13.78
C GLU A 143 -12.26 3.04 -13.62
N TYR A 144 -11.75 3.20 -12.41
CA TYR A 144 -10.32 3.16 -12.11
C TYR A 144 -9.77 1.76 -11.85
N SER A 145 -10.58 0.71 -11.93
CA SER A 145 -10.12 -0.68 -11.69
C SER A 145 -8.96 -1.10 -12.62
N HIS A 146 -8.89 -0.51 -13.82
CA HIS A 146 -7.81 -0.74 -14.77
C HIS A 146 -6.45 -0.14 -14.35
N LYS A 147 -6.44 0.75 -13.34
CA LYS A 147 -5.23 1.33 -12.74
C LYS A 147 -4.69 0.49 -11.57
N ILE A 148 -5.37 -0.60 -11.22
CA ILE A 148 -4.92 -1.53 -10.18
C ILE A 148 -4.24 -2.71 -10.87
N HIS A 149 -2.93 -2.86 -10.66
CA HIS A 149 -2.11 -3.86 -11.34
C HIS A 149 -1.75 -5.04 -10.42
N ALA A 150 -1.83 -4.86 -9.11
CA ALA A 150 -1.43 -5.84 -8.13
C ALA A 150 -2.41 -5.91 -6.95
N ILE A 151 -2.42 -7.03 -6.25
CA ILE A 151 -3.08 -7.24 -4.96
C ILE A 151 -2.12 -7.93 -4.00
N GLU A 152 -2.26 -7.66 -2.72
CA GLU A 152 -1.45 -8.28 -1.69
C GLU A 152 -2.15 -9.51 -1.11
N THR A 153 -1.43 -10.63 -1.04
CA THR A 153 -1.96 -11.87 -0.45
C THR A 153 -2.16 -11.76 1.07
N GLY A 154 -1.29 -10.98 1.74
CA GLY A 154 -1.26 -10.88 3.19
C GLY A 154 -0.97 -12.23 3.86
N LEU A 155 -1.34 -12.38 5.14
CA LEU A 155 -1.20 -13.62 5.89
C LEU A 155 -2.42 -14.56 5.75
N SER A 156 -3.53 -14.08 5.20
CA SER A 156 -4.81 -14.81 5.09
C SER A 156 -4.98 -15.57 3.77
N SER A 157 -4.08 -15.40 2.82
CA SER A 157 -4.09 -16.12 1.55
C SER A 157 -2.69 -16.35 1.00
N ASP A 158 -2.57 -17.20 0.00
CA ASP A 158 -1.37 -17.45 -0.77
C ASP A 158 -1.66 -17.40 -2.28
N PRO A 159 -0.65 -17.45 -3.16
CA PRO A 159 -0.88 -17.42 -4.60
C PRO A 159 -1.78 -18.54 -5.09
N ALA A 160 -1.62 -19.78 -4.61
CA ALA A 160 -2.42 -20.91 -5.04
C ALA A 160 -3.91 -20.75 -4.70
N MET A 161 -4.24 -20.12 -3.57
CA MET A 161 -5.61 -19.77 -3.21
C MET A 161 -6.18 -18.71 -4.16
N ASN A 162 -5.42 -17.68 -4.50
CA ASN A 162 -5.84 -16.61 -5.40
C ASN A 162 -6.03 -17.13 -6.84
N TRP A 163 -5.17 -18.00 -7.35
CA TRP A 163 -5.27 -18.58 -8.70
C TRP A 163 -6.49 -19.50 -8.90
N ARG A 164 -7.23 -19.81 -7.84
CA ARG A 164 -8.54 -20.51 -7.99
C ARG A 164 -9.64 -19.60 -8.53
N LEU A 165 -9.40 -18.30 -8.59
CA LEU A 165 -10.32 -17.29 -9.07
C LEU A 165 -9.76 -16.66 -10.35
N SER A 166 -10.20 -17.11 -11.51
CA SER A 166 -9.71 -16.62 -12.80
C SER A 166 -9.82 -15.09 -12.99
N LYS A 167 -10.75 -14.43 -12.29
CA LYS A 167 -10.84 -12.97 -12.26
C LYS A 167 -9.61 -12.29 -11.71
N LEU A 168 -8.78 -13.00 -10.92
CA LEU A 168 -7.57 -12.47 -10.31
C LEU A 168 -6.30 -12.73 -11.13
N ASP A 169 -6.36 -13.54 -12.19
CA ASP A 169 -5.20 -13.92 -13.01
C ASP A 169 -4.47 -12.72 -13.65
N LYS A 170 -5.20 -11.63 -13.85
CA LYS A 170 -4.64 -10.39 -14.40
C LYS A 170 -3.83 -9.54 -13.42
N TYR A 171 -3.91 -9.82 -12.10
CA TYR A 171 -3.23 -9.05 -11.08
C TYR A 171 -1.92 -9.71 -10.67
N THR A 172 -0.87 -8.91 -10.50
CA THR A 172 0.36 -9.34 -9.85
C THR A 172 0.07 -9.62 -8.37
N LEU A 173 0.48 -10.79 -7.89
CA LEU A 173 0.35 -11.12 -6.48
C LEU A 173 1.61 -10.71 -5.73
N LEU A 174 1.46 -9.85 -4.74
CA LEU A 174 2.53 -9.44 -3.84
C LEU A 174 2.37 -10.09 -2.48
N SER A 175 3.49 -10.32 -1.83
CA SER A 175 3.54 -10.84 -0.48
C SER A 175 4.26 -9.84 0.41
N SER A 176 3.67 -9.47 1.54
CA SER A 176 4.25 -8.58 2.53
C SER A 176 4.10 -9.19 3.92
N SER A 177 5.01 -8.84 4.82
CA SER A 177 4.97 -9.34 6.19
C SER A 177 3.89 -8.69 7.05
N ASP A 178 3.42 -7.50 6.66
CA ASP A 178 2.49 -6.68 7.45
C ASP A 178 2.88 -6.66 8.94
N ALA A 179 4.19 -6.38 9.19
CA ALA A 179 4.80 -6.55 10.49
C ALA A 179 4.38 -5.41 11.43
N HIS A 180 3.67 -5.75 12.51
CA HIS A 180 3.21 -4.84 13.56
C HIS A 180 4.15 -4.81 14.76
N SER A 181 5.43 -5.09 14.59
CA SER A 181 6.42 -5.07 15.66
C SER A 181 7.83 -4.84 15.13
N PHE A 182 8.71 -4.30 15.99
CA PHE A 182 10.12 -4.03 15.67
C PHE A 182 11.01 -5.30 15.62
N TRP A 183 10.44 -6.49 15.85
CA TRP A 183 11.21 -7.72 15.87
C TRP A 183 11.67 -8.16 14.48
N PRO A 184 12.98 -8.27 14.21
CA PRO A 184 13.51 -8.54 12.87
C PRO A 184 13.01 -9.86 12.26
N TRP A 185 12.69 -10.85 13.07
CA TRP A 185 12.16 -12.14 12.58
C TRP A 185 10.72 -12.08 12.04
N ARG A 186 10.04 -10.97 12.23
CA ARG A 186 8.70 -10.74 11.65
C ARG A 186 8.76 -10.24 10.21
N LEU A 187 9.93 -9.79 9.74
CA LEU A 187 10.11 -9.34 8.37
C LEU A 187 10.07 -10.50 7.38
N GLY A 188 9.46 -10.27 6.25
CA GLY A 188 9.38 -11.18 5.12
C GLY A 188 8.38 -12.33 5.34
N ARG A 189 8.01 -12.92 4.21
CA ARG A 189 7.12 -14.05 4.11
C ARG A 189 7.55 -14.95 2.96
#